data_e20532fbe4790ec7cd350a88e417b90d
#
_entry.id   e20532fbe4790ec7cd350a88e417b90d
#
_cell.length_a   1.000
_cell.length_b   1.000
_cell.length_c   1.000
_cell.angle_alpha   90.00
_cell.angle_beta   90.00
_cell.angle_gamma   90.00
#
_symmetry.space_group_name_H-M   'P 1'
#
loop_
_entity.id
_entity.type
_entity.pdbx_description
1 polymer ?
#
loop_
_entity_poly.entity_id
_entity_poly.type
_entity_poly.pdbx_seq_one_letter_code
_entity_poly.pdbx_strand_id
1 'polypeptide(L)'
;MESRNPFETELIERIDWLIRLRWFAVLGTGAALAVAWFLYPDELPLVPLLAITAFIGLYNAQFLFHARTLRLGHSGIPRVRQATQSACIQIALDLFALAALVHFSGGVENPMVLFFVFHTIIASILLSRRVSFMMATLAALLFASVVALEYYGVLTHYHLPILGVELYREGPFLLAIVGTMALTLWLVAYLTSSISVKLRDRDRELVESSQSILAKSRELELANARLRKVDAERTRFMLLVTHELRAPISTVHTCVEVALARQTSPEAVRDILQRIKRRTGELCELIGDLLRLARTREEASRDEQVGAVEPAEVLNGVVELMRTEAHSKDLFLSVDIDPDLAPVQANHERLKLVWTNLLSNAIKYTEPGGIVAVALKRADEHLVATVRDTGIGIPPEDQDRIFEEFYRASNARTTCPVGTGVGLAIVQRIVENYGGRIWVESEPGLGSKFTFILPWSNS
;
A
#
# COMPACT_ATOMS: atom_id res chain seq x y z
N MET A 1 13.43 12.51 -6.98
CA MET A 1 12.54 13.70 -6.98
C MET A 1 12.14 13.91 -5.53
N GLU A 2 12.82 14.80 -4.81
CA GLU A 2 12.46 15.15 -3.43
C GLU A 2 11.04 15.74 -3.43
N SER A 3 10.17 15.18 -2.62
CA SER A 3 8.82 15.68 -2.42
C SER A 3 8.91 17.10 -1.83
N ARG A 4 8.71 18.11 -2.69
CA ARG A 4 8.60 19.50 -2.23
C ARG A 4 7.51 19.56 -1.16
N ASN A 5 7.84 20.12 -0.01
CA ASN A 5 6.88 20.33 1.07
C ASN A 5 5.69 21.15 0.52
N PRO A 6 4.44 20.64 0.54
CA PRO A 6 3.28 21.33 -0.03
C PRO A 6 3.12 22.77 0.47
N PHE A 7 3.51 23.03 1.72
CA PHE A 7 3.51 24.35 2.34
C PHE A 7 4.45 25.37 1.70
N GLU A 8 5.63 24.91 1.23
CA GLU A 8 6.59 25.79 0.57
C GLU A 8 6.07 26.25 -0.77
N THR A 9 5.48 25.32 -1.51
CA THR A 9 4.93 25.60 -2.85
C THR A 9 3.78 26.59 -2.76
N GLU A 10 2.87 26.37 -1.79
CA GLU A 10 1.71 27.25 -1.56
C GLU A 10 2.11 28.67 -1.16
N LEU A 11 3.09 28.84 -0.27
CA LEU A 11 3.56 30.16 0.15
C LEU A 11 4.19 30.94 -1.00
N ILE A 12 4.98 30.29 -1.84
CA ILE A 12 5.61 30.91 -3.02
C ILE A 12 4.55 31.31 -4.06
N GLU A 13 3.55 30.48 -4.30
CA GLU A 13 2.44 30.80 -5.19
C GLU A 13 1.65 32.02 -4.71
N ARG A 14 1.41 32.12 -3.39
CA ARG A 14 0.72 33.26 -2.78
C ARG A 14 1.53 34.55 -2.89
N ILE A 15 2.86 34.51 -2.74
CA ILE A 15 3.74 35.67 -2.95
C ILE A 15 3.69 36.12 -4.42
N ASP A 16 3.73 35.19 -5.35
CA ASP A 16 3.57 35.49 -6.77
C ASP A 16 2.23 36.16 -7.10
N TRP A 17 1.16 35.66 -6.48
CA TRP A 17 -0.15 36.27 -6.59
C TRP A 17 -0.14 37.72 -6.09
N LEU A 18 0.51 38.00 -4.95
CA LEU A 18 0.65 39.37 -4.41
C LEU A 18 1.41 40.27 -5.39
N ILE A 19 2.50 39.80 -5.96
CA ILE A 19 3.30 40.55 -6.95
C ILE A 19 2.46 40.89 -8.19
N ARG A 20 1.66 39.95 -8.69
CA ARG A 20 0.75 40.18 -9.82
C ARG A 20 -0.35 41.19 -9.47
N LEU A 21 -0.97 41.05 -8.30
CA LEU A 21 -2.00 41.97 -7.82
C LEU A 21 -1.49 43.40 -7.76
N ARG A 22 -0.23 43.62 -7.33
CA ARG A 22 0.38 44.94 -7.27
C ARG A 22 0.56 45.61 -8.65
N TRP A 23 0.78 44.85 -9.71
CA TRP A 23 0.79 45.39 -11.06
C TRP A 23 -0.57 45.98 -11.46
N PHE A 24 -1.66 45.33 -11.07
CA PHE A 24 -3.00 45.92 -11.26
C PHE A 24 -3.20 47.21 -10.46
N ALA A 25 -2.68 47.26 -9.23
CA ALA A 25 -2.73 48.47 -8.43
C ALA A 25 -1.91 49.60 -9.06
N VAL A 26 -0.68 49.33 -9.55
CA VAL A 26 0.14 50.33 -10.25
C VAL A 26 -0.57 50.87 -11.51
N LEU A 27 -1.13 49.99 -12.32
CA LEU A 27 -1.85 50.37 -13.54
C LEU A 27 -3.14 51.17 -13.21
N GLY A 28 -3.89 50.71 -12.17
CA GLY A 28 -5.10 51.40 -11.71
C GLY A 28 -4.83 52.78 -11.16
N THR A 29 -3.76 52.90 -10.31
CA THR A 29 -3.33 54.22 -9.81
C THR A 29 -2.85 55.11 -10.93
N GLY A 30 -2.07 54.62 -11.87
CA GLY A 30 -1.62 55.37 -13.03
C GLY A 30 -2.79 55.89 -13.90
N ALA A 31 -3.79 55.04 -14.14
CA ALA A 31 -5.00 55.42 -14.87
C ALA A 31 -5.82 56.50 -14.11
N ALA A 32 -5.98 56.31 -12.79
CA ALA A 32 -6.66 57.30 -11.94
C ALA A 32 -5.96 58.65 -11.96
N LEU A 33 -4.63 58.66 -11.89
CA LEU A 33 -3.82 59.89 -11.98
C LEU A 33 -3.93 60.56 -13.38
N ALA A 34 -3.97 59.76 -14.45
CA ALA A 34 -4.20 60.31 -15.79
C ALA A 34 -5.57 60.99 -15.89
N VAL A 35 -6.62 60.42 -15.34
CA VAL A 35 -7.97 61.00 -15.28
C VAL A 35 -7.96 62.24 -14.41
N ALA A 36 -7.31 62.21 -13.23
CA ALA A 36 -7.22 63.34 -12.31
C ALA A 36 -6.46 64.52 -12.96
N TRP A 37 -5.38 64.27 -13.70
CA TRP A 37 -4.67 65.27 -14.47
C TRP A 37 -5.54 65.94 -15.49
N PHE A 38 -6.41 65.20 -16.16
CA PHE A 38 -7.31 65.76 -17.18
C PHE A 38 -8.43 66.61 -16.56
N LEU A 39 -8.96 66.20 -15.39
CA LEU A 39 -10.08 66.86 -14.75
C LEU A 39 -9.66 68.03 -13.84
N TYR A 40 -8.48 67.92 -13.19
CA TYR A 40 -8.00 68.84 -12.12
C TYR A 40 -6.49 69.10 -12.27
N PRO A 41 -6.05 69.76 -13.36
CA PRO A 41 -4.62 69.89 -13.69
C PRO A 41 -3.79 70.66 -12.67
N ASP A 42 -4.40 71.64 -11.96
CA ASP A 42 -3.69 72.55 -11.04
C ASP A 42 -3.95 72.29 -9.54
N GLU A 43 -4.81 71.32 -9.23
CA GLU A 43 -5.28 71.14 -7.84
C GLU A 43 -4.58 69.95 -7.11
N LEU A 44 -4.03 69.01 -7.84
CA LEU A 44 -3.35 67.86 -7.25
C LEU A 44 -1.84 67.89 -7.45
N PRO A 45 -1.04 67.45 -6.45
CA PRO A 45 0.41 67.38 -6.55
C PRO A 45 0.80 66.10 -7.37
N LEU A 46 0.69 66.16 -8.70
CA LEU A 46 0.89 65.04 -9.59
C LEU A 46 2.30 64.47 -9.55
N VAL A 47 3.34 65.30 -9.33
CA VAL A 47 4.75 64.86 -9.32
C VAL A 47 5.00 63.88 -8.19
N PRO A 48 4.69 64.12 -6.89
CA PRO A 48 4.88 63.11 -5.85
C PRO A 48 4.00 61.86 -6.04
N LEU A 49 2.75 62.00 -6.56
CA LEU A 49 1.86 60.87 -6.78
C LEU A 49 2.42 59.94 -7.89
N LEU A 50 2.94 60.51 -8.98
CA LEU A 50 3.62 59.75 -10.02
C LEU A 50 4.94 59.10 -9.53
N ALA A 51 5.71 59.82 -8.73
CA ALA A 51 6.94 59.30 -8.12
C ALA A 51 6.68 58.09 -7.21
N ILE A 52 5.63 58.14 -6.39
CA ILE A 52 5.24 57.02 -5.53
C ILE A 52 4.77 55.81 -6.36
N THR A 53 3.94 56.10 -7.37
CA THR A 53 3.45 55.04 -8.27
C THR A 53 4.62 54.35 -9.02
N ALA A 54 5.59 55.13 -9.53
CA ALA A 54 6.78 54.61 -10.16
C ALA A 54 7.64 53.80 -9.17
N PHE A 55 7.77 54.28 -7.92
CA PHE A 55 8.48 53.58 -6.88
C PHE A 55 7.83 52.21 -6.55
N ILE A 56 6.49 52.16 -6.48
CA ILE A 56 5.76 50.87 -6.31
C ILE A 56 6.08 49.94 -7.47
N GLY A 57 6.09 50.39 -8.71
CA GLY A 57 6.44 49.60 -9.87
C GLY A 57 7.88 49.07 -9.82
N LEU A 58 8.82 49.90 -9.38
CA LEU A 58 10.24 49.58 -9.29
C LEU A 58 10.51 48.48 -8.26
N TYR A 59 10.04 48.65 -7.03
CA TYR A 59 10.26 47.60 -6.01
C TYR A 59 9.49 46.32 -6.34
N ASN A 60 8.31 46.41 -7.00
CA ASN A 60 7.60 45.23 -7.45
C ASN A 60 8.38 44.42 -8.48
N ALA A 61 9.08 45.09 -9.41
CA ALA A 61 9.98 44.42 -10.35
C ALA A 61 11.14 43.74 -9.63
N GLN A 62 11.71 44.36 -8.60
CA GLN A 62 12.75 43.78 -7.77
C GLN A 62 12.26 42.52 -7.04
N PHE A 63 11.05 42.56 -6.44
CA PHE A 63 10.46 41.40 -5.78
C PHE A 63 10.11 40.27 -6.77
N LEU A 64 9.70 40.60 -8.00
CA LEU A 64 9.52 39.61 -9.06
C LEU A 64 10.84 38.86 -9.37
N PHE A 65 11.94 39.59 -9.46
CA PHE A 65 13.26 38.98 -9.66
C PHE A 65 13.67 38.10 -8.47
N HIS A 66 13.48 38.60 -7.25
CA HIS A 66 13.77 37.84 -6.03
C HIS A 66 12.89 36.56 -5.90
N ALA A 67 11.61 36.63 -6.24
CA ALA A 67 10.72 35.48 -6.26
C ALA A 67 11.17 34.39 -7.26
N ARG A 68 11.73 34.79 -8.42
CA ARG A 68 12.31 33.85 -9.39
C ARG A 68 13.56 33.14 -8.79
N THR A 69 14.40 33.84 -8.06
CA THR A 69 15.57 33.20 -7.42
C THR A 69 15.17 32.24 -6.30
N LEU A 70 14.13 32.55 -5.54
CA LEU A 70 13.55 31.65 -4.55
C LEU A 70 12.97 30.36 -5.15
N ARG A 71 12.42 30.41 -6.37
CA ARG A 71 11.91 29.22 -7.09
C ARG A 71 13.02 28.27 -7.53
N LEU A 72 14.18 28.80 -7.87
CA LEU A 72 15.32 28.05 -8.42
C LEU A 72 16.21 27.44 -7.33
N GLY A 73 16.11 27.90 -6.08
CA GLY A 73 16.91 27.40 -4.95
C GLY A 73 16.48 26.01 -4.44
N HIS A 74 17.35 25.37 -3.61
CA HIS A 74 17.05 24.09 -2.96
C HIS A 74 15.99 24.28 -1.86
N SER A 75 15.10 23.29 -1.68
CA SER A 75 14.03 23.29 -0.67
C SER A 75 14.57 23.18 0.77
N GLY A 76 13.92 23.86 1.73
CA GLY A 76 14.25 23.72 3.15
C GLY A 76 13.70 24.83 4.07
N ILE A 77 13.82 24.63 5.39
CA ILE A 77 13.34 25.59 6.43
C ILE A 77 13.85 27.03 6.22
N PRO A 78 15.13 27.28 5.79
CA PRO A 78 15.59 28.64 5.50
C PRO A 78 14.76 29.35 4.45
N ARG A 79 14.21 28.62 3.48
CA ARG A 79 13.42 29.17 2.37
C ARG A 79 12.05 29.66 2.78
N VAL A 80 11.34 28.92 3.64
CA VAL A 80 10.03 29.35 4.20
C VAL A 80 10.21 30.64 5.02
N ARG A 81 11.26 30.70 5.81
CA ARG A 81 11.59 31.91 6.61
C ARG A 81 11.88 33.13 5.72
N GLN A 82 12.69 32.94 4.68
CA GLN A 82 13.00 34.00 3.71
C GLN A 82 11.75 34.46 2.94
N ALA A 83 10.90 33.53 2.51
CA ALA A 83 9.65 33.84 1.85
C ALA A 83 8.69 34.61 2.75
N THR A 84 8.56 34.21 4.02
CA THR A 84 7.73 34.94 5.01
C THR A 84 8.29 36.33 5.29
N GLN A 85 9.60 36.46 5.46
CA GLN A 85 10.23 37.76 5.64
C GLN A 85 10.03 38.69 4.43
N SER A 86 10.20 38.15 3.22
CA SER A 86 9.93 38.87 1.97
C SER A 86 8.50 39.37 1.91
N ALA A 87 7.51 38.50 2.24
CA ALA A 87 6.09 38.92 2.27
C ALA A 87 5.83 40.02 3.30
N CYS A 88 6.42 39.94 4.52
CA CYS A 88 6.30 40.99 5.53
C CYS A 88 6.85 42.34 5.03
N ILE A 89 8.02 42.34 4.45
CA ILE A 89 8.65 43.55 3.92
C ILE A 89 7.80 44.13 2.80
N GLN A 90 7.31 43.32 1.89
CA GLN A 90 6.46 43.73 0.77
C GLN A 90 5.20 44.42 1.26
N ILE A 91 4.48 43.82 2.24
CA ILE A 91 3.23 44.38 2.77
C ILE A 91 3.52 45.68 3.56
N ALA A 92 4.61 45.73 4.33
CA ALA A 92 5.00 46.94 5.04
C ALA A 92 5.30 48.10 4.07
N LEU A 93 6.06 47.84 2.99
CA LEU A 93 6.34 48.85 1.95
C LEU A 93 5.07 49.32 1.25
N ASP A 94 4.12 48.39 0.98
CA ASP A 94 2.80 48.74 0.40
C ASP A 94 2.00 49.69 1.35
N LEU A 95 2.03 49.42 2.66
CA LEU A 95 1.36 50.29 3.65
C LEU A 95 1.97 51.68 3.72
N PHE A 96 3.31 51.79 3.66
CA PHE A 96 3.98 53.10 3.61
C PHE A 96 3.68 53.85 2.31
N ALA A 97 3.72 53.17 1.18
CA ALA A 97 3.37 53.75 -0.13
C ALA A 97 1.92 54.20 -0.17
N LEU A 98 1.00 53.40 0.41
CA LEU A 98 -0.42 53.76 0.52
C LEU A 98 -0.62 54.98 1.43
N ALA A 99 0.05 55.06 2.58
CA ALA A 99 -0.03 56.24 3.47
C ALA A 99 0.43 57.50 2.74
N ALA A 100 1.52 57.45 1.98
CA ALA A 100 2.00 58.54 1.15
C ALA A 100 1.03 58.90 0.02
N LEU A 101 0.46 57.92 -0.69
CA LEU A 101 -0.58 58.16 -1.71
C LEU A 101 -1.81 58.86 -1.11
N VAL A 102 -2.29 58.39 0.08
CA VAL A 102 -3.44 58.99 0.74
C VAL A 102 -3.14 60.44 1.11
N HIS A 103 -1.96 60.72 1.68
CA HIS A 103 -1.56 62.10 2.02
C HIS A 103 -1.59 63.05 0.84
N PHE A 104 -0.94 62.68 -0.28
CA PHE A 104 -0.86 63.57 -1.47
C PHE A 104 -2.16 63.61 -2.30
N SER A 105 -3.15 62.77 -1.98
CA SER A 105 -4.40 62.70 -2.73
C SER A 105 -5.64 63.11 -1.97
N GLY A 106 -5.48 63.78 -0.84
CA GLY A 106 -6.63 64.32 -0.06
C GLY A 106 -6.73 63.84 1.39
N GLY A 107 -5.71 63.15 1.89
CA GLY A 107 -5.65 62.75 3.32
C GLY A 107 -6.87 61.93 3.76
N VAL A 108 -7.46 62.39 4.89
CA VAL A 108 -8.65 61.78 5.48
C VAL A 108 -9.90 61.84 4.60
N GLU A 109 -9.93 62.77 3.66
CA GLU A 109 -11.07 63.01 2.74
C GLU A 109 -11.06 62.04 1.55
N ASN A 110 -9.94 61.31 1.37
CA ASN A 110 -9.79 60.40 0.23
C ASN A 110 -10.39 59.01 0.50
N PRO A 111 -11.32 58.48 -0.32
CA PRO A 111 -11.85 57.14 -0.21
C PRO A 111 -10.77 56.02 -0.33
N MET A 112 -9.59 56.35 -0.89
CA MET A 112 -8.47 55.38 -0.96
C MET A 112 -8.00 54.88 0.43
N VAL A 113 -8.37 55.53 1.52
CA VAL A 113 -8.19 55.06 2.91
C VAL A 113 -8.71 53.63 3.10
N LEU A 114 -9.75 53.21 2.40
CA LEU A 114 -10.27 51.84 2.42
C LEU A 114 -9.26 50.79 1.97
N PHE A 115 -8.25 51.15 1.18
CA PHE A 115 -7.21 50.21 0.75
C PHE A 115 -6.34 49.69 1.90
N PHE A 116 -6.27 50.36 3.07
CA PHE A 116 -5.67 49.82 4.29
C PHE A 116 -6.35 48.53 4.74
N VAL A 117 -7.67 48.42 4.55
CA VAL A 117 -8.46 47.22 4.86
C VAL A 117 -8.03 46.07 3.92
N PHE A 118 -7.89 46.31 2.61
CA PHE A 118 -7.43 45.29 1.67
C PHE A 118 -6.03 44.76 1.99
N HIS A 119 -5.09 45.64 2.37
CA HIS A 119 -3.73 45.22 2.75
C HIS A 119 -3.75 44.41 4.04
N THR A 120 -4.63 44.72 5.00
CA THR A 120 -4.82 43.91 6.22
C THR A 120 -5.39 42.53 5.90
N ILE A 121 -6.34 42.42 4.97
CA ILE A 121 -6.86 41.14 4.51
C ILE A 121 -5.74 40.31 3.85
N ILE A 122 -4.95 40.89 2.94
CA ILE A 122 -3.83 40.23 2.29
C ILE A 122 -2.82 39.73 3.31
N ALA A 123 -2.45 40.59 4.27
CA ALA A 123 -1.54 40.21 5.36
C ALA A 123 -2.09 39.02 6.18
N SER A 124 -3.38 38.98 6.43
CA SER A 124 -4.04 37.92 7.22
C SER A 124 -4.15 36.59 6.47
N ILE A 125 -4.18 36.60 5.13
CA ILE A 125 -4.15 35.40 4.29
C ILE A 125 -2.75 34.84 4.16
N LEU A 126 -1.73 35.71 4.02
CA LEU A 126 -0.34 35.33 3.74
C LEU A 126 0.46 35.00 4.99
N LEU A 127 0.26 35.72 6.09
CA LEU A 127 1.10 35.71 7.25
C LEU A 127 0.46 34.97 8.44
N SER A 128 1.25 34.78 9.49
CA SER A 128 0.73 34.25 10.75
C SER A 128 -0.18 35.23 11.45
N ARG A 129 -1.08 34.76 12.32
CA ARG A 129 -2.02 35.58 13.07
C ARG A 129 -1.33 36.74 13.80
N ARG A 130 -0.20 36.51 14.49
CA ARG A 130 0.55 37.55 15.22
C ARG A 130 1.06 38.64 14.28
N VAL A 131 1.62 38.26 13.15
CA VAL A 131 2.17 39.19 12.16
C VAL A 131 1.04 39.97 11.47
N SER A 132 -0.11 39.36 11.22
CA SER A 132 -1.30 40.05 10.66
C SER A 132 -1.76 41.17 11.58
N PHE A 133 -1.82 40.93 12.89
CA PHE A 133 -2.15 41.99 13.87
C PHE A 133 -1.10 43.10 13.93
N MET A 134 0.20 42.73 13.78
CA MET A 134 1.25 43.76 13.70
C MET A 134 1.09 44.62 12.44
N MET A 135 0.75 44.04 11.30
CA MET A 135 0.51 44.80 10.06
C MET A 135 -0.76 45.66 10.15
N ALA A 136 -1.84 45.15 10.76
CA ALA A 136 -3.03 45.93 11.01
C ALA A 136 -2.76 47.15 11.98
N THR A 137 -1.94 46.93 13.01
CA THR A 137 -1.51 48.01 13.92
C THR A 137 -0.63 49.02 13.20
N LEU A 138 0.32 48.54 12.36
CA LEU A 138 1.15 49.42 11.52
C LEU A 138 0.29 50.29 10.60
N ALA A 139 -0.70 49.66 9.91
CA ALA A 139 -1.64 50.38 9.05
C ALA A 139 -2.43 51.46 9.80
N ALA A 140 -2.96 51.13 10.99
CA ALA A 140 -3.67 52.06 11.83
C ALA A 140 -2.77 53.23 12.30
N LEU A 141 -1.54 52.94 12.70
CA LEU A 141 -0.57 53.96 13.13
C LEU A 141 -0.15 54.88 11.97
N LEU A 142 0.09 54.32 10.79
CA LEU A 142 0.42 55.11 9.61
C LEU A 142 -0.73 56.04 9.24
N PHE A 143 -1.96 55.56 9.20
CA PHE A 143 -3.14 56.37 8.94
C PHE A 143 -3.31 57.47 10.00
N ALA A 144 -3.25 57.11 11.29
CA ALA A 144 -3.34 58.05 12.39
C ALA A 144 -2.24 59.12 12.32
N SER A 145 -1.02 58.74 11.94
CA SER A 145 0.12 59.66 11.79
C SER A 145 -0.11 60.66 10.65
N VAL A 146 -0.61 60.23 9.51
CA VAL A 146 -0.95 61.14 8.40
C VAL A 146 -2.00 62.16 8.85
N VAL A 147 -3.10 61.67 9.45
CA VAL A 147 -4.18 62.55 9.96
C VAL A 147 -3.69 63.53 10.99
N ALA A 148 -2.89 63.10 11.99
CA ALA A 148 -2.35 63.97 13.02
C ALA A 148 -1.38 65.00 12.47
N LEU A 149 -0.46 64.65 11.58
CA LEU A 149 0.53 65.54 11.00
C LEU A 149 -0.13 66.61 10.12
N GLU A 150 -1.20 66.27 9.40
CA GLU A 150 -2.01 67.24 8.65
C GLU A 150 -2.80 68.16 9.59
N TYR A 151 -3.44 67.63 10.63
CA TYR A 151 -4.20 68.43 11.63
C TYR A 151 -3.32 69.46 12.35
N TYR A 152 -2.11 69.05 12.77
CA TYR A 152 -1.17 69.98 13.43
C TYR A 152 -0.39 70.87 12.48
N GLY A 153 -0.65 70.77 11.15
CA GLY A 153 -0.01 71.64 10.15
C GLY A 153 1.47 71.34 9.89
N VAL A 154 1.95 70.15 10.34
CA VAL A 154 3.33 69.69 10.04
C VAL A 154 3.45 69.27 8.58
N LEU A 155 2.42 68.62 8.06
CA LEU A 155 2.27 68.29 6.65
C LEU A 155 1.21 69.19 6.02
N THR A 156 1.45 69.62 4.76
CA THR A 156 0.49 70.39 3.98
C THR A 156 -0.68 69.52 3.59
N HIS A 157 -1.91 69.86 3.96
CA HIS A 157 -3.09 69.15 3.48
C HIS A 157 -3.42 69.50 2.05
N TYR A 158 -3.71 68.49 1.23
CA TYR A 158 -4.12 68.63 -0.16
C TYR A 158 -5.62 68.36 -0.25
N HIS A 159 -6.40 69.41 -0.51
CA HIS A 159 -7.85 69.25 -0.62
C HIS A 159 -8.30 68.49 -1.84
N LEU A 160 -9.33 67.65 -1.68
CA LEU A 160 -10.07 67.10 -2.78
C LEU A 160 -11.13 68.11 -3.29
N PRO A 161 -11.06 68.57 -4.51
CA PRO A 161 -11.95 69.62 -5.02
C PRO A 161 -13.44 69.27 -4.97
N ILE A 162 -13.78 67.99 -4.83
CA ILE A 162 -15.13 67.44 -4.87
C ILE A 162 -15.92 67.68 -3.57
N LEU A 163 -15.27 67.81 -2.40
CA LEU A 163 -15.94 67.70 -1.13
C LEU A 163 -16.31 69.05 -0.48
N GLY A 164 -15.71 70.17 -0.84
CA GLY A 164 -16.10 71.54 -0.41
C GLY A 164 -16.13 71.81 1.10
N VAL A 165 -15.66 70.87 1.97
CA VAL A 165 -15.67 70.93 3.44
C VAL A 165 -14.30 70.59 3.95
N GLU A 166 -13.76 71.43 4.87
CA GLU A 166 -12.43 71.21 5.49
C GLU A 166 -12.50 70.17 6.66
N LEU A 167 -12.82 68.93 6.38
CA LEU A 167 -12.99 67.90 7.43
C LEU A 167 -11.71 67.64 8.22
N TYR A 168 -10.54 67.89 7.65
CA TYR A 168 -9.24 67.68 8.29
C TYR A 168 -8.97 68.62 9.48
N ARG A 169 -9.80 69.65 9.71
CA ARG A 169 -9.72 70.59 10.86
C ARG A 169 -10.68 70.26 11.99
N GLU A 170 -11.59 69.32 11.79
CA GLU A 170 -12.59 68.92 12.80
C GLU A 170 -12.06 67.82 13.72
N GLY A 171 -11.44 68.23 14.87
CA GLY A 171 -10.79 67.28 15.80
C GLY A 171 -11.67 66.11 16.24
N PRO A 172 -12.94 66.31 16.66
CA PRO A 172 -13.82 65.19 17.04
C PRO A 172 -14.10 64.23 15.87
N PHE A 173 -14.25 64.74 14.65
CA PHE A 173 -14.41 63.91 13.45
C PHE A 173 -13.16 63.09 13.16
N LEU A 174 -11.99 63.68 13.25
CA LEU A 174 -10.72 62.99 13.02
C LEU A 174 -10.48 61.87 14.04
N LEU A 175 -10.81 62.12 15.31
CA LEU A 175 -10.71 61.10 16.36
C LEU A 175 -11.65 59.92 16.08
N ALA A 176 -12.89 60.20 15.65
CA ALA A 176 -13.89 59.21 15.33
C ALA A 176 -13.45 58.34 14.12
N ILE A 177 -12.93 58.96 13.04
CA ILE A 177 -12.53 58.23 11.85
C ILE A 177 -11.27 57.38 12.08
N VAL A 178 -10.28 57.90 12.83
CA VAL A 178 -9.08 57.13 13.19
C VAL A 178 -9.45 55.95 14.12
N GLY A 179 -10.30 56.18 15.10
CA GLY A 179 -10.77 55.11 16.00
C GLY A 179 -11.56 54.05 15.28
N THR A 180 -12.48 54.46 14.39
CA THR A 180 -13.26 53.51 13.58
C THR A 180 -12.37 52.71 12.63
N MET A 181 -11.39 53.36 11.97
CA MET A 181 -10.45 52.71 11.10
C MET A 181 -9.59 51.69 11.87
N ALA A 182 -9.03 52.04 13.01
CA ALA A 182 -8.24 51.13 13.83
C ALA A 182 -9.05 49.90 14.26
N LEU A 183 -10.30 50.13 14.75
CA LEU A 183 -11.22 49.05 15.12
C LEU A 183 -11.52 48.13 13.91
N THR A 184 -11.81 48.73 12.74
CA THR A 184 -12.10 47.99 11.51
C THR A 184 -10.91 47.13 11.09
N LEU A 185 -9.70 47.67 11.07
CA LEU A 185 -8.49 46.92 10.69
C LEU A 185 -8.22 45.75 11.65
N TRP A 186 -8.40 45.95 12.95
CA TRP A 186 -8.24 44.88 13.93
C TRP A 186 -9.33 43.82 13.82
N LEU A 187 -10.59 44.20 13.60
CA LEU A 187 -11.69 43.26 13.35
C LEU A 187 -11.47 42.43 12.08
N VAL A 188 -11.06 43.07 11.01
CA VAL A 188 -10.74 42.44 9.75
C VAL A 188 -9.57 41.46 9.92
N ALA A 189 -8.49 41.87 10.61
CA ALA A 189 -7.37 40.98 10.91
C ALA A 189 -7.80 39.76 11.72
N TYR A 190 -8.66 39.95 12.72
CA TYR A 190 -9.19 38.87 13.55
C TYR A 190 -10.04 37.90 12.72
N LEU A 191 -11.04 38.38 11.98
CA LEU A 191 -11.95 37.54 11.21
C LEU A 191 -11.20 36.77 10.09
N THR A 192 -10.39 37.48 9.31
CA THR A 192 -9.67 36.86 8.18
C THR A 192 -8.63 35.87 8.67
N SER A 193 -7.86 36.19 9.71
CA SER A 193 -6.89 35.24 10.27
C SER A 193 -7.56 34.00 10.88
N SER A 194 -8.70 34.17 11.55
CA SER A 194 -9.46 33.04 12.11
C SER A 194 -10.02 32.11 11.04
N ILE A 195 -10.56 32.68 9.96
CA ILE A 195 -11.03 31.92 8.82
C ILE A 195 -9.86 31.18 8.13
N SER A 196 -8.73 31.87 7.93
CA SER A 196 -7.54 31.30 7.29
C SER A 196 -6.96 30.12 8.08
N VAL A 197 -6.93 30.20 9.40
CA VAL A 197 -6.49 29.09 10.27
C VAL A 197 -7.46 27.90 10.11
N LYS A 198 -8.76 28.14 10.21
CA LYS A 198 -9.77 27.08 10.13
C LYS A 198 -9.79 26.37 8.76
N LEU A 199 -9.56 27.11 7.69
CA LEU A 199 -9.44 26.52 6.35
C LEU A 199 -8.20 25.62 6.24
N ARG A 200 -7.05 26.10 6.72
CA ARG A 200 -5.80 25.29 6.72
C ARG A 200 -5.94 24.00 7.52
N ASP A 201 -6.60 24.04 8.65
CA ASP A 201 -6.82 22.84 9.47
C ASP A 201 -7.74 21.85 8.75
N ARG A 202 -8.79 22.32 8.09
CA ARG A 202 -9.66 21.48 7.25
C ARG A 202 -8.94 20.86 6.07
N ASP A 203 -8.08 21.61 5.39
CA ASP A 203 -7.29 21.09 4.27
C ASP A 203 -6.35 19.97 4.73
N ARG A 204 -5.73 20.12 5.91
CA ARG A 204 -4.90 19.08 6.53
C ARG A 204 -5.69 17.79 6.83
N GLU A 205 -6.86 17.94 7.48
CA GLU A 205 -7.73 16.80 7.76
C GLU A 205 -8.14 16.06 6.47
N LEU A 206 -8.45 16.80 5.40
CA LEU A 206 -8.81 16.22 4.11
C LEU A 206 -7.64 15.44 3.48
N VAL A 207 -6.42 15.97 3.54
CA VAL A 207 -5.22 15.29 3.03
C VAL A 207 -4.95 14.00 3.81
N GLU A 208 -4.98 14.05 5.15
CA GLU A 208 -4.78 12.88 6.00
C GLU A 208 -5.87 11.81 5.78
N SER A 209 -7.13 12.22 5.69
CA SER A 209 -8.25 11.32 5.39
C SER A 209 -8.09 10.65 4.02
N SER A 210 -7.72 11.42 3.00
CA SER A 210 -7.47 10.91 1.65
C SER A 210 -6.34 9.88 1.63
N GLN A 211 -5.23 10.15 2.33
CA GLN A 211 -4.11 9.20 2.43
C GLN A 211 -4.53 7.90 3.15
N SER A 212 -5.32 8.00 4.22
CA SER A 212 -5.86 6.85 4.95
C SER A 212 -6.77 5.99 4.06
N ILE A 213 -7.66 6.62 3.27
CA ILE A 213 -8.54 5.91 2.33
C ILE A 213 -7.72 5.18 1.26
N LEU A 214 -6.70 5.82 0.68
CA LEU A 214 -5.83 5.20 -0.31
C LEU A 214 -5.06 3.99 0.26
N ALA A 215 -4.58 4.08 1.51
CA ALA A 215 -3.91 2.97 2.17
C ALA A 215 -4.86 1.77 2.38
N LYS A 216 -6.08 2.01 2.89
CA LYS A 216 -7.10 0.97 3.07
C LYS A 216 -7.56 0.35 1.74
N SER A 217 -7.68 1.15 0.68
CA SER A 217 -8.02 0.65 -0.66
C SER A 217 -6.97 -0.33 -1.18
N ARG A 218 -5.68 -0.02 -1.02
CA ARG A 218 -4.58 -0.94 -1.40
C ARG A 218 -4.59 -2.23 -0.59
N GLU A 219 -4.84 -2.14 0.71
CA GLU A 219 -4.96 -3.32 1.58
C GLU A 219 -6.10 -4.24 1.13
N LEU A 220 -7.27 -3.64 0.84
CA LEU A 220 -8.44 -4.35 0.31
C LEU A 220 -8.17 -5.02 -1.05
N GLU A 221 -7.47 -4.34 -1.95
CA GLU A 221 -7.08 -4.92 -3.24
C GLU A 221 -6.18 -6.15 -3.07
N LEU A 222 -5.18 -6.07 -2.18
CA LEU A 222 -4.31 -7.20 -1.86
C LEU A 222 -5.07 -8.36 -1.23
N ALA A 223 -5.98 -8.08 -0.29
CA ALA A 223 -6.83 -9.10 0.33
C ALA A 223 -7.74 -9.78 -0.69
N ASN A 224 -8.40 -9.00 -1.57
CA ASN A 224 -9.22 -9.54 -2.66
C ASN A 224 -8.42 -10.39 -3.65
N ALA A 225 -7.19 -9.97 -3.98
CA ALA A 225 -6.32 -10.76 -4.86
C ALA A 225 -5.97 -12.13 -4.23
N ARG A 226 -5.69 -12.15 -2.93
CA ARG A 226 -5.44 -13.40 -2.17
C ARG A 226 -6.68 -14.29 -2.14
N LEU A 227 -7.85 -13.73 -1.85
CA LEU A 227 -9.11 -14.47 -1.83
C LEU A 227 -9.42 -15.09 -3.19
N ARG A 228 -9.27 -14.34 -4.28
CA ARG A 228 -9.48 -14.85 -5.65
C ARG A 228 -8.53 -15.99 -5.99
N LYS A 229 -7.27 -15.94 -5.54
CA LYS A 229 -6.32 -17.01 -5.74
C LYS A 229 -6.77 -18.28 -5.03
N VAL A 230 -7.13 -18.18 -3.75
CA VAL A 230 -7.62 -19.33 -2.95
C VAL A 230 -8.90 -19.91 -3.56
N ASP A 231 -9.83 -19.08 -4.01
CA ASP A 231 -11.08 -19.55 -4.62
C ASP A 231 -10.85 -20.25 -5.97
N ALA A 232 -9.93 -19.72 -6.78
CA ALA A 232 -9.54 -20.37 -8.05
C ALA A 232 -8.87 -21.73 -7.81
N GLU A 233 -7.99 -21.85 -6.81
CA GLU A 233 -7.38 -23.13 -6.42
C GLU A 233 -8.42 -24.12 -5.92
N ARG A 234 -9.37 -23.67 -5.09
CA ARG A 234 -10.49 -24.48 -4.61
C ARG A 234 -11.37 -24.98 -5.77
N THR A 235 -11.71 -24.10 -6.69
CA THR A 235 -12.52 -24.45 -7.86
C THR A 235 -11.81 -25.47 -8.74
N ARG A 236 -10.53 -25.26 -9.01
CA ARG A 236 -9.71 -26.21 -9.79
C ARG A 236 -9.66 -27.60 -9.14
N PHE A 237 -9.46 -27.63 -7.82
CA PHE A 237 -9.48 -28.88 -7.05
C PHE A 237 -10.84 -29.61 -7.17
N MET A 238 -11.97 -28.89 -7.00
CA MET A 238 -13.29 -29.50 -7.13
C MET A 238 -13.58 -30.07 -8.52
N LEU A 239 -13.09 -29.39 -9.58
CA LEU A 239 -13.21 -29.89 -10.95
C LEU A 239 -12.41 -31.18 -11.15
N LEU A 240 -11.16 -31.24 -10.65
CA LEU A 240 -10.32 -32.43 -10.72
C LEU A 240 -10.95 -33.60 -9.97
N VAL A 241 -11.40 -33.38 -8.73
CA VAL A 241 -12.09 -34.42 -7.93
C VAL A 241 -13.31 -34.97 -8.67
N THR A 242 -14.13 -34.08 -9.23
CA THR A 242 -15.33 -34.49 -9.96
C THR A 242 -14.98 -35.34 -11.18
N HIS A 243 -13.91 -34.99 -11.90
CA HIS A 243 -13.46 -35.73 -13.06
C HIS A 243 -12.96 -37.13 -12.67
N GLU A 244 -12.10 -37.21 -11.63
CA GLU A 244 -11.51 -38.49 -11.20
C GLU A 244 -12.54 -39.44 -10.56
N LEU A 245 -13.61 -38.92 -9.95
CA LEU A 245 -14.72 -39.73 -9.43
C LEU A 245 -15.65 -40.23 -10.54
N ARG A 246 -15.86 -39.43 -11.58
CA ARG A 246 -16.81 -39.79 -12.66
C ARG A 246 -16.35 -41.05 -13.43
N ALA A 247 -15.05 -41.14 -13.72
CA ALA A 247 -14.51 -42.25 -14.54
C ALA A 247 -14.77 -43.64 -13.92
N PRO A 248 -14.41 -43.94 -12.65
CA PRO A 248 -14.66 -45.25 -12.06
C PRO A 248 -16.16 -45.52 -11.88
N ILE A 249 -16.95 -44.50 -11.53
CA ILE A 249 -18.42 -44.64 -11.38
C ILE A 249 -19.04 -45.04 -12.72
N SER A 250 -18.68 -44.37 -13.83
CA SER A 250 -19.18 -44.73 -15.17
C SER A 250 -18.79 -46.15 -15.56
N THR A 251 -17.54 -46.57 -15.21
CA THR A 251 -17.10 -47.93 -15.48
C THR A 251 -17.92 -48.98 -14.71
N VAL A 252 -18.17 -48.72 -13.41
CA VAL A 252 -19.01 -49.58 -12.56
C VAL A 252 -20.42 -49.66 -13.13
N HIS A 253 -21.02 -48.52 -13.52
CA HIS A 253 -22.35 -48.47 -14.12
C HIS A 253 -22.43 -49.33 -15.40
N THR A 254 -21.49 -49.12 -16.33
CA THR A 254 -21.44 -49.94 -17.57
C THR A 254 -21.28 -51.43 -17.28
N CYS A 255 -20.43 -51.78 -16.32
CA CYS A 255 -20.27 -53.19 -15.92
C CYS A 255 -21.58 -53.79 -15.36
N VAL A 256 -22.31 -53.04 -14.60
CA VAL A 256 -23.63 -53.48 -14.08
C VAL A 256 -24.65 -53.66 -15.22
N GLU A 257 -24.72 -52.73 -16.16
CA GLU A 257 -25.60 -52.86 -17.34
C GLU A 257 -25.31 -54.11 -18.15
N VAL A 258 -24.00 -54.39 -18.41
CA VAL A 258 -23.60 -55.59 -19.12
C VAL A 258 -23.91 -56.87 -18.35
N ALA A 259 -23.74 -56.87 -17.02
CA ALA A 259 -24.08 -58.02 -16.17
C ALA A 259 -25.60 -58.32 -16.13
N LEU A 260 -26.43 -57.28 -16.28
CA LEU A 260 -27.88 -57.44 -16.31
C LEU A 260 -28.48 -57.81 -17.68
N ALA A 261 -27.66 -57.81 -18.75
CA ALA A 261 -28.10 -58.22 -20.10
C ALA A 261 -28.43 -59.71 -20.14
N ARG A 262 -29.54 -60.07 -20.78
CA ARG A 262 -30.13 -61.42 -20.74
C ARG A 262 -29.28 -62.53 -21.41
N GLN A 263 -28.17 -62.19 -22.10
CA GLN A 263 -27.31 -63.15 -22.83
C GLN A 263 -25.93 -63.33 -22.21
N THR A 264 -25.68 -62.89 -20.98
CA THR A 264 -24.37 -62.97 -20.35
C THR A 264 -24.16 -64.33 -19.70
N SER A 265 -23.08 -65.02 -20.03
CA SER A 265 -22.74 -66.33 -19.43
C SER A 265 -22.37 -66.18 -17.94
N PRO A 266 -22.56 -67.24 -17.12
CA PRO A 266 -22.20 -67.20 -15.69
C PRO A 266 -20.70 -66.83 -15.42
N GLU A 267 -19.82 -67.25 -16.29
CA GLU A 267 -18.37 -66.96 -16.24
C GLU A 267 -18.09 -65.49 -16.54
N ALA A 268 -18.75 -64.92 -17.54
CA ALA A 268 -18.66 -63.50 -17.86
C ALA A 268 -19.25 -62.62 -16.73
N VAL A 269 -20.34 -63.04 -16.09
CA VAL A 269 -20.87 -62.37 -14.92
C VAL A 269 -19.85 -62.34 -13.78
N ARG A 270 -19.15 -63.44 -13.52
CA ARG A 270 -18.12 -63.51 -12.48
C ARG A 270 -16.95 -62.55 -12.76
N ASP A 271 -16.47 -62.46 -14.01
CA ASP A 271 -15.41 -61.51 -14.41
C ASP A 271 -15.90 -60.05 -14.21
N ILE A 272 -17.11 -59.74 -14.61
CA ILE A 272 -17.71 -58.41 -14.43
C ILE A 272 -17.80 -58.08 -12.96
N LEU A 273 -18.28 -58.98 -12.08
CA LEU A 273 -18.33 -58.74 -10.64
C LEU A 273 -16.94 -58.49 -10.01
N GLN A 274 -15.92 -59.21 -10.47
CA GLN A 274 -14.54 -58.95 -10.06
C GLN A 274 -14.05 -57.56 -10.49
N ARG A 275 -14.39 -57.14 -11.71
CA ARG A 275 -14.08 -55.76 -12.16
C ARG A 275 -14.79 -54.71 -11.36
N ILE A 276 -16.07 -54.89 -11.03
CA ILE A 276 -16.83 -54.00 -10.19
C ILE A 276 -16.19 -53.93 -8.80
N LYS A 277 -15.90 -55.07 -8.16
CA LYS A 277 -15.23 -55.13 -6.85
C LYS A 277 -13.91 -54.32 -6.84
N ARG A 278 -13.06 -54.53 -7.87
CA ARG A 278 -11.81 -53.81 -8.01
C ARG A 278 -12.03 -52.32 -8.17
N ARG A 279 -12.93 -51.86 -9.06
CA ARG A 279 -13.21 -50.44 -9.31
C ARG A 279 -13.85 -49.76 -8.11
N THR A 280 -14.68 -50.46 -7.34
CA THR A 280 -15.23 -49.90 -6.07
C THR A 280 -14.16 -49.76 -5.02
N GLY A 281 -13.20 -50.72 -4.93
CA GLY A 281 -12.03 -50.56 -4.06
C GLY A 281 -11.18 -49.35 -4.39
N GLU A 282 -10.84 -49.17 -5.69
CA GLU A 282 -10.11 -47.99 -6.16
C GLU A 282 -10.84 -46.68 -5.83
N LEU A 283 -12.18 -46.64 -5.92
CA LEU A 283 -12.99 -45.50 -5.57
C LEU A 283 -12.93 -45.17 -4.06
N CYS A 284 -12.99 -46.22 -3.21
CA CYS A 284 -12.88 -46.06 -1.76
C CYS A 284 -11.50 -45.51 -1.34
N GLU A 285 -10.43 -46.01 -1.99
CA GLU A 285 -9.08 -45.45 -1.77
C GLU A 285 -8.98 -43.98 -2.18
N LEU A 286 -9.51 -43.63 -3.37
CA LEU A 286 -9.55 -42.25 -3.84
C LEU A 286 -10.27 -41.31 -2.89
N ILE A 287 -11.45 -41.71 -2.39
CA ILE A 287 -12.22 -40.95 -1.40
C ILE A 287 -11.40 -40.79 -0.10
N GLY A 288 -10.75 -41.86 0.37
CA GLY A 288 -9.88 -41.81 1.54
C GLY A 288 -8.73 -40.80 1.37
N ASP A 289 -8.07 -40.82 0.23
CA ASP A 289 -6.97 -39.89 -0.07
C ASP A 289 -7.44 -38.46 -0.21
N LEU A 290 -8.62 -38.22 -0.81
CA LEU A 290 -9.24 -36.91 -0.90
C LEU A 290 -9.57 -36.33 0.48
N LEU A 291 -10.13 -37.16 1.37
CA LEU A 291 -10.40 -36.73 2.74
C LEU A 291 -9.12 -36.40 3.51
N ARG A 292 -8.05 -37.18 3.33
CA ARG A 292 -6.73 -36.89 3.91
C ARG A 292 -6.15 -35.57 3.37
N LEU A 293 -6.23 -35.36 2.05
CA LEU A 293 -5.77 -34.11 1.42
C LEU A 293 -6.58 -32.91 1.92
N ALA A 294 -7.90 -33.03 2.00
CA ALA A 294 -8.77 -31.96 2.52
C ALA A 294 -8.41 -31.60 3.97
N ARG A 295 -8.24 -32.59 4.83
CA ARG A 295 -7.78 -32.37 6.22
C ARG A 295 -6.42 -31.69 6.28
N THR A 296 -5.44 -32.14 5.51
CA THR A 296 -4.10 -31.54 5.45
C THR A 296 -4.15 -30.08 4.97
N ARG A 297 -5.14 -29.70 4.15
CA ARG A 297 -5.37 -28.32 3.72
C ARG A 297 -6.00 -27.43 4.80
N GLU A 298 -7.00 -27.94 5.55
CA GLU A 298 -7.70 -27.17 6.59
C GLU A 298 -6.84 -27.01 7.85
N GLU A 299 -6.07 -28.02 8.19
CA GLU A 299 -5.26 -28.08 9.42
C GLU A 299 -3.95 -27.28 9.31
N ALA A 300 -3.48 -26.91 8.12
CA ALA A 300 -2.44 -25.89 7.93
C ALA A 300 -2.85 -24.50 8.47
N SER A 301 -4.15 -24.32 8.80
CA SER A 301 -4.73 -23.07 9.31
C SER A 301 -5.12 -23.14 10.80
N ARG A 302 -4.96 -24.29 11.46
CA ARG A 302 -5.29 -24.46 12.88
C ARG A 302 -4.07 -24.91 13.67
N ASP A 303 -3.92 -24.43 14.90
CA ASP A 303 -2.89 -24.85 15.88
C ASP A 303 -2.94 -26.39 16.04
N GLU A 304 -2.11 -27.09 15.28
CA GLU A 304 -1.92 -28.52 15.45
C GLU A 304 -1.11 -28.79 16.70
N GLN A 305 -1.37 -29.93 17.33
CA GLN A 305 -0.50 -30.51 18.36
C GLN A 305 0.83 -30.93 17.70
N VAL A 306 1.67 -29.96 17.36
CA VAL A 306 3.05 -30.18 16.98
C VAL A 306 3.83 -30.43 18.27
N GLY A 307 4.50 -31.54 18.35
CA GLY A 307 5.32 -31.92 19.51
C GLY A 307 6.65 -32.49 19.08
N ALA A 308 7.52 -32.73 20.07
CA ALA A 308 8.75 -33.46 19.86
C ALA A 308 8.42 -34.95 19.57
N VAL A 309 8.70 -35.41 18.37
CA VAL A 309 8.44 -36.78 17.91
C VAL A 309 9.77 -37.47 17.60
N GLU A 310 9.92 -38.67 18.12
CA GLU A 310 11.07 -39.56 17.84
C GLU A 310 10.91 -40.15 16.43
N PRO A 311 11.72 -39.74 15.42
CA PRO A 311 11.51 -40.16 14.03
C PRO A 311 11.80 -41.68 13.86
N ALA A 312 12.68 -42.23 14.62
CA ALA A 312 13.00 -43.66 14.59
C ALA A 312 11.82 -44.53 15.07
N GLU A 313 11.08 -44.11 16.09
CA GLU A 313 9.91 -44.83 16.60
C GLU A 313 8.79 -44.87 15.53
N VAL A 314 8.51 -43.73 14.93
CA VAL A 314 7.50 -43.65 13.86
C VAL A 314 7.85 -44.54 12.67
N LEU A 315 9.12 -44.48 12.21
CA LEU A 315 9.57 -45.30 11.10
C LEU A 315 9.46 -46.79 11.42
N ASN A 316 9.96 -47.23 12.59
CA ASN A 316 9.89 -48.63 12.99
C ASN A 316 8.45 -49.15 13.06
N GLY A 317 7.52 -48.35 13.58
CA GLY A 317 6.09 -48.68 13.59
C GLY A 317 5.51 -48.89 12.18
N VAL A 318 5.89 -48.05 11.21
CA VAL A 318 5.42 -48.21 9.84
C VAL A 318 6.10 -49.40 9.13
N VAL A 319 7.40 -49.59 9.33
CA VAL A 319 8.14 -50.71 8.78
C VAL A 319 7.52 -52.04 9.20
N GLU A 320 7.18 -52.17 10.48
CA GLU A 320 6.57 -53.42 11.01
C GLU A 320 5.19 -53.69 10.32
N LEU A 321 4.38 -52.65 10.12
CA LEU A 321 3.11 -52.78 9.40
C LEU A 321 3.30 -53.19 7.95
N MET A 322 4.35 -52.72 7.28
CA MET A 322 4.61 -52.98 5.86
C MET A 322 5.40 -54.27 5.62
N ARG A 323 6.00 -54.86 6.66
CA ARG A 323 6.83 -56.08 6.54
C ARG A 323 6.06 -57.27 5.98
N THR A 324 4.83 -57.46 6.42
CA THR A 324 3.96 -58.54 5.90
C THR A 324 3.66 -58.37 4.40
N GLU A 325 3.40 -57.17 3.97
CA GLU A 325 3.11 -56.88 2.59
C GLU A 325 4.36 -57.07 1.68
N ALA A 326 5.53 -56.56 2.14
CA ALA A 326 6.80 -56.75 1.47
C ALA A 326 7.15 -58.22 1.35
N HIS A 327 6.97 -59.03 2.43
CA HIS A 327 7.22 -60.44 2.41
C HIS A 327 6.27 -61.22 1.49
N SER A 328 4.98 -60.83 1.45
CA SER A 328 4.00 -61.47 0.55
C SER A 328 4.33 -61.25 -0.93
N LYS A 329 5.09 -60.19 -1.25
CA LYS A 329 5.57 -59.86 -2.59
C LYS A 329 7.01 -60.31 -2.85
N ASP A 330 7.61 -61.09 -1.97
CA ASP A 330 8.98 -61.57 -2.06
C ASP A 330 10.04 -60.46 -2.19
N LEU A 331 9.88 -59.36 -1.38
CA LEU A 331 10.78 -58.21 -1.41
C LEU A 331 11.72 -58.22 -0.20
N PHE A 332 12.97 -57.79 -0.39
CA PHE A 332 13.95 -57.60 0.69
C PHE A 332 13.80 -56.17 1.28
N LEU A 333 13.35 -56.08 2.51
CA LEU A 333 13.18 -54.79 3.21
C LEU A 333 14.37 -54.59 4.19
N SER A 334 15.21 -53.55 3.94
CA SER A 334 16.32 -53.15 4.81
C SER A 334 16.08 -51.84 5.46
N VAL A 335 16.50 -51.70 6.72
CA VAL A 335 16.31 -50.46 7.53
C VAL A 335 17.65 -50.10 8.16
N ASP A 336 18.07 -48.86 7.97
CA ASP A 336 19.32 -48.30 8.49
C ASP A 336 19.02 -46.98 9.22
N ILE A 337 19.06 -47.01 10.56
CA ILE A 337 18.72 -45.86 11.42
C ILE A 337 19.93 -45.53 12.26
N ASP A 338 20.36 -44.26 12.21
CA ASP A 338 21.42 -43.77 13.10
C ASP A 338 20.96 -43.83 14.55
N PRO A 339 21.85 -44.23 15.49
CA PRO A 339 21.47 -44.47 16.88
C PRO A 339 21.12 -43.20 17.67
N ASP A 340 21.71 -42.04 17.27
CA ASP A 340 21.62 -40.77 18.05
C ASP A 340 20.81 -39.73 17.27
N LEU A 341 19.56 -40.03 16.90
CA LEU A 341 18.65 -39.10 16.27
C LEU A 341 17.96 -38.26 17.34
N ALA A 342 17.94 -36.93 17.13
CA ALA A 342 17.15 -36.00 17.94
C ALA A 342 15.67 -36.01 17.53
N PRO A 343 14.75 -35.65 18.43
CA PRO A 343 13.35 -35.45 18.09
C PRO A 343 13.16 -34.33 17.05
N VAL A 344 12.15 -34.48 16.19
CA VAL A 344 11.71 -33.43 15.27
C VAL A 344 10.39 -32.82 15.72
N GLN A 345 10.17 -31.54 15.43
CA GLN A 345 8.87 -30.90 15.69
C GLN A 345 7.88 -31.31 14.59
N ALA A 346 7.01 -32.25 14.94
CA ALA A 346 6.02 -32.76 14.00
C ALA A 346 4.78 -33.30 14.74
N ASN A 347 3.75 -33.62 13.99
CA ASN A 347 2.65 -34.45 14.47
C ASN A 347 2.96 -35.91 14.11
N HIS A 348 2.85 -36.80 15.10
CA HIS A 348 3.16 -38.24 14.97
C HIS A 348 2.37 -38.90 13.79
N GLU A 349 1.06 -38.68 13.70
CA GLU A 349 0.23 -39.29 12.68
C GLU A 349 0.57 -38.77 11.27
N ARG A 350 0.96 -37.52 11.13
CA ARG A 350 1.40 -36.97 9.86
C ARG A 350 2.75 -37.51 9.42
N LEU A 351 3.71 -37.64 10.33
CA LEU A 351 4.99 -38.24 10.01
C LEU A 351 4.83 -39.74 9.64
N LYS A 352 3.93 -40.43 10.33
CA LYS A 352 3.52 -41.80 9.98
C LYS A 352 2.91 -41.87 8.58
N LEU A 353 2.09 -40.90 8.20
CA LEU A 353 1.49 -40.82 6.87
C LEU A 353 2.54 -40.62 5.76
N VAL A 354 3.58 -39.79 6.01
CA VAL A 354 4.72 -39.62 5.10
C VAL A 354 5.39 -40.97 4.83
N TRP A 355 5.77 -41.69 5.90
CA TRP A 355 6.42 -43.00 5.78
C TRP A 355 5.54 -44.03 5.10
N THR A 356 4.26 -44.09 5.46
CA THR A 356 3.30 -45.03 4.86
C THR A 356 3.18 -44.82 3.37
N ASN A 357 3.08 -43.56 2.90
CA ASN A 357 2.98 -43.26 1.46
C ASN A 357 4.27 -43.64 0.70
N LEU A 358 5.44 -43.30 1.24
CA LEU A 358 6.71 -43.57 0.58
C LEU A 358 7.01 -45.07 0.55
N LEU A 359 6.82 -45.79 1.65
CA LEU A 359 7.05 -47.23 1.72
C LEU A 359 6.05 -48.03 0.90
N SER A 360 4.76 -47.68 0.96
CA SER A 360 3.74 -48.34 0.15
C SER A 360 4.03 -48.14 -1.35
N ASN A 361 4.48 -46.97 -1.78
CA ASN A 361 4.90 -46.73 -3.16
C ASN A 361 6.12 -47.61 -3.53
N ALA A 362 7.15 -47.67 -2.69
CA ALA A 362 8.33 -48.47 -2.92
C ALA A 362 7.98 -49.96 -3.06
N ILE A 363 7.15 -50.52 -2.16
CA ILE A 363 6.68 -51.91 -2.20
C ILE A 363 5.82 -52.14 -3.45
N LYS A 364 4.95 -51.21 -3.78
CA LYS A 364 4.03 -51.34 -4.92
C LYS A 364 4.73 -51.38 -6.26
N TYR A 365 5.76 -50.58 -6.49
CA TYR A 365 6.42 -50.42 -7.78
C TYR A 365 7.70 -51.25 -7.91
N THR A 366 8.10 -52.02 -6.90
CA THR A 366 9.21 -52.98 -6.97
C THR A 366 8.70 -54.35 -7.38
N GLU A 367 9.38 -55.01 -8.30
CA GLU A 367 9.06 -56.37 -8.73
C GLU A 367 9.49 -57.43 -7.68
N PRO A 368 8.88 -58.60 -7.65
CA PRO A 368 9.30 -59.69 -6.75
C PRO A 368 10.79 -59.98 -6.89
N GLY A 369 11.48 -60.24 -5.73
CA GLY A 369 12.94 -60.40 -5.65
C GLY A 369 13.72 -59.10 -5.53
N GLY A 370 13.02 -57.93 -5.62
CA GLY A 370 13.63 -56.60 -5.48
C GLY A 370 13.91 -56.17 -4.04
N ILE A 371 14.52 -55.00 -3.93
CA ILE A 371 15.00 -54.45 -2.63
C ILE A 371 14.31 -53.13 -2.36
N VAL A 372 13.81 -52.92 -1.14
CA VAL A 372 13.39 -51.67 -0.58
C VAL A 372 14.28 -51.34 0.61
N ALA A 373 14.99 -50.23 0.54
CA ALA A 373 15.90 -49.78 1.60
C ALA A 373 15.45 -48.46 2.19
N VAL A 374 15.36 -48.35 3.49
CA VAL A 374 14.98 -47.15 4.20
C VAL A 374 16.13 -46.71 5.08
N ALA A 375 16.44 -45.42 5.10
CA ALA A 375 17.44 -44.90 6.01
C ALA A 375 17.00 -43.62 6.68
N LEU A 376 17.37 -43.49 7.96
CA LEU A 376 17.32 -42.25 8.75
C LEU A 376 18.71 -41.88 9.18
N LYS A 377 19.18 -40.74 8.74
CA LYS A 377 20.54 -40.29 9.00
C LYS A 377 20.53 -38.90 9.67
N ARG A 378 21.48 -38.69 10.56
CA ARG A 378 21.76 -37.42 11.16
C ARG A 378 22.59 -36.57 10.20
N ALA A 379 22.14 -35.37 9.87
CA ALA A 379 22.96 -34.31 9.26
C ALA A 379 23.02 -33.14 10.23
N ASP A 380 23.97 -32.20 10.02
CA ASP A 380 24.28 -31.14 10.98
C ASP A 380 23.03 -30.40 11.51
N GLU A 381 22.21 -29.88 10.60
CA GLU A 381 21.02 -29.09 10.95
C GLU A 381 19.68 -29.80 10.64
N HIS A 382 19.72 -30.99 10.05
CA HIS A 382 18.53 -31.66 9.55
C HIS A 382 18.57 -33.19 9.76
N LEU A 383 17.38 -33.75 9.96
CA LEU A 383 17.16 -35.17 9.75
C LEU A 383 17.11 -35.45 8.23
N VAL A 384 17.88 -36.42 7.75
CA VAL A 384 17.80 -36.89 6.36
C VAL A 384 17.13 -38.23 6.33
N ALA A 385 16.04 -38.34 5.64
CA ALA A 385 15.25 -39.55 5.48
C ALA A 385 15.23 -40.02 4.04
N THR A 386 15.51 -41.28 3.78
CA THR A 386 15.53 -41.84 2.42
C THR A 386 14.73 -43.13 2.30
N VAL A 387 14.01 -43.28 1.22
CA VAL A 387 13.39 -44.53 0.79
C VAL A 387 13.89 -44.84 -0.62
N ARG A 388 14.60 -45.92 -0.76
CA ARG A 388 15.14 -46.40 -2.08
C ARG A 388 14.50 -47.70 -2.44
N ASP A 389 14.11 -47.85 -3.70
CA ASP A 389 13.59 -49.07 -4.32
C ASP A 389 14.41 -49.48 -5.56
N THR A 390 14.32 -50.74 -5.95
CA THR A 390 14.85 -51.26 -7.20
C THR A 390 13.73 -51.56 -8.20
N GLY A 391 12.69 -50.73 -8.20
CA GLY A 391 11.50 -50.90 -9.01
C GLY A 391 11.60 -50.32 -10.42
N ILE A 392 10.46 -50.01 -11.00
CA ILE A 392 10.33 -49.57 -12.40
C ILE A 392 11.01 -48.22 -12.70
N GLY A 393 11.41 -47.46 -11.67
CA GLY A 393 11.93 -46.08 -11.83
C GLY A 393 10.91 -45.08 -12.37
N ILE A 394 11.34 -43.84 -12.55
CA ILE A 394 10.51 -42.73 -12.99
C ILE A 394 11.20 -42.05 -14.19
N PRO A 395 10.53 -41.85 -15.31
CA PRO A 395 11.07 -41.13 -16.46
C PRO A 395 11.47 -39.70 -16.09
N PRO A 396 12.57 -39.13 -16.62
CA PRO A 396 13.04 -37.79 -16.28
C PRO A 396 11.99 -36.71 -16.49
N GLU A 397 11.17 -36.79 -17.51
CA GLU A 397 10.09 -35.87 -17.83
C GLU A 397 8.94 -35.85 -16.78
N ASP A 398 8.83 -36.93 -16.00
CA ASP A 398 7.78 -37.12 -15.01
C ASP A 398 8.24 -36.69 -13.58
N GLN A 399 9.57 -36.61 -13.31
CA GLN A 399 10.13 -36.47 -11.97
C GLN A 399 9.71 -35.18 -11.27
N ASP A 400 9.63 -34.06 -12.00
CA ASP A 400 9.18 -32.78 -11.44
C ASP A 400 7.67 -32.77 -11.15
N ARG A 401 6.91 -33.65 -11.83
CA ARG A 401 5.45 -33.64 -11.79
C ARG A 401 4.83 -34.68 -10.88
N ILE A 402 5.59 -35.64 -10.39
CA ILE A 402 5.04 -36.71 -9.53
C ILE A 402 4.52 -36.22 -8.19
N PHE A 403 4.86 -34.98 -7.79
CA PHE A 403 4.34 -34.31 -6.60
C PHE A 403 3.07 -33.47 -6.87
N GLU A 404 2.67 -33.34 -8.16
CA GLU A 404 1.40 -32.71 -8.51
C GLU A 404 0.22 -33.61 -8.10
N GLU A 405 -0.86 -33.02 -7.62
CA GLU A 405 -2.08 -33.75 -7.25
C GLU A 405 -2.67 -34.49 -8.46
N PHE A 406 -3.02 -35.77 -8.29
CA PHE A 406 -3.56 -36.68 -9.31
C PHE A 406 -2.61 -37.01 -10.45
N TYR A 407 -1.34 -36.59 -10.38
CA TYR A 407 -0.37 -36.96 -11.40
C TYR A 407 0.21 -38.37 -11.16
N ARG A 408 0.41 -39.07 -12.22
CA ARG A 408 1.03 -40.40 -12.22
C ARG A 408 2.00 -40.53 -13.40
N ALA A 409 3.21 -41.01 -13.12
CA ALA A 409 4.21 -41.24 -14.15
C ALA A 409 3.66 -42.16 -15.26
N SER A 410 4.11 -41.93 -16.48
CA SER A 410 3.65 -42.63 -17.69
C SER A 410 3.81 -44.16 -17.60
N ASN A 411 4.99 -44.62 -17.11
CA ASN A 411 5.27 -46.02 -16.90
C ASN A 411 4.47 -46.63 -15.73
N ALA A 412 4.21 -45.90 -14.67
CA ALA A 412 3.43 -46.36 -13.53
C ALA A 412 1.95 -46.62 -13.87
N ARG A 413 1.37 -45.91 -14.84
CA ARG A 413 0.00 -46.16 -15.33
C ARG A 413 -0.13 -47.53 -16.03
N THR A 414 0.92 -47.95 -16.73
CA THR A 414 0.96 -49.21 -17.49
C THR A 414 1.23 -50.39 -16.57
N THR A 415 2.20 -50.26 -15.65
CA THR A 415 2.67 -51.39 -14.80
C THR A 415 1.71 -51.63 -13.62
N CYS A 416 1.16 -50.56 -13.03
CA CYS A 416 0.22 -50.67 -11.91
C CYS A 416 -0.97 -49.76 -12.13
N PRO A 417 -2.09 -50.27 -12.69
CA PRO A 417 -3.26 -49.44 -13.01
C PRO A 417 -3.93 -48.78 -11.79
N VAL A 418 -3.69 -49.30 -10.57
CA VAL A 418 -4.27 -48.86 -9.34
C VAL A 418 -3.41 -47.77 -8.69
N GLY A 419 -4.00 -46.66 -8.35
CA GLY A 419 -3.37 -45.55 -7.58
C GLY A 419 -3.97 -44.18 -7.91
N THR A 420 -4.09 -43.37 -6.91
CA THR A 420 -4.80 -42.08 -6.94
C THR A 420 -3.95 -40.90 -7.44
N GLY A 421 -2.60 -41.03 -7.35
CA GLY A 421 -1.69 -39.91 -7.64
C GLY A 421 -1.70 -38.80 -6.61
N VAL A 422 -2.31 -39.01 -5.44
CA VAL A 422 -2.43 -38.00 -4.37
C VAL A 422 -1.38 -38.19 -3.28
N GLY A 423 -0.87 -39.41 -3.07
CA GLY A 423 0.00 -39.74 -1.96
C GLY A 423 1.29 -38.91 -1.88
N LEU A 424 2.01 -38.72 -3.00
CA LEU A 424 3.24 -37.92 -3.01
C LEU A 424 2.98 -36.42 -2.82
N ALA A 425 1.87 -35.91 -3.31
CA ALA A 425 1.45 -34.52 -3.06
C ALA A 425 1.17 -34.29 -1.56
N ILE A 426 0.57 -35.26 -0.87
CA ILE A 426 0.38 -35.23 0.59
C ILE A 426 1.74 -35.22 1.30
N VAL A 427 2.67 -36.07 0.89
CA VAL A 427 4.01 -36.14 1.46
C VAL A 427 4.73 -34.82 1.33
N GLN A 428 4.79 -34.27 0.12
CA GLN A 428 5.43 -32.97 -0.13
C GLN A 428 4.86 -31.89 0.79
N ARG A 429 3.54 -31.80 0.87
CA ARG A 429 2.87 -30.79 1.68
C ARG A 429 3.14 -30.94 3.18
N ILE A 430 3.16 -32.17 3.70
CA ILE A 430 3.49 -32.41 5.10
C ILE A 430 4.94 -32.00 5.38
N VAL A 431 5.88 -32.41 4.55
CA VAL A 431 7.30 -32.11 4.71
C VAL A 431 7.54 -30.59 4.65
N GLU A 432 6.95 -29.90 3.67
CA GLU A 432 7.05 -28.43 3.54
C GLU A 432 6.42 -27.67 4.71
N ASN A 433 5.30 -28.17 5.26
CA ASN A 433 4.68 -27.56 6.45
C ASN A 433 5.58 -27.60 7.70
N TYR A 434 6.48 -28.58 7.79
CA TYR A 434 7.48 -28.68 8.84
C TYR A 434 8.81 -27.99 8.48
N GLY A 435 8.83 -27.14 7.44
CA GLY A 435 10.03 -26.43 7.01
C GLY A 435 11.07 -27.29 6.32
N GLY A 436 10.68 -28.50 5.89
CA GLY A 436 11.53 -29.44 5.18
C GLY A 436 11.42 -29.33 3.67
N ARG A 437 12.09 -30.28 2.97
CA ARG A 437 12.04 -30.42 1.53
C ARG A 437 12.08 -31.90 1.17
N ILE A 438 11.40 -32.30 0.07
CA ILE A 438 11.44 -33.63 -0.53
C ILE A 438 11.84 -33.53 -2.00
N TRP A 439 12.59 -34.56 -2.49
CA TRP A 439 12.95 -34.73 -3.90
C TRP A 439 13.11 -36.19 -4.24
N VAL A 440 13.28 -36.48 -5.54
CA VAL A 440 13.49 -37.83 -6.06
C VAL A 440 14.72 -37.87 -6.95
N GLU A 441 15.45 -38.99 -6.92
CA GLU A 441 16.49 -39.38 -7.83
C GLU A 441 16.07 -40.75 -8.42
N SER A 442 15.88 -40.85 -9.73
CA SER A 442 15.33 -42.09 -10.34
C SER A 442 15.78 -42.26 -11.77
N GLU A 443 15.96 -43.53 -12.16
CA GLU A 443 16.22 -43.94 -13.55
C GLU A 443 15.27 -45.09 -13.92
N PRO A 444 14.65 -45.06 -15.13
CA PRO A 444 13.76 -46.10 -15.60
C PRO A 444 14.45 -47.47 -15.58
N GLY A 445 13.84 -48.46 -14.91
CA GLY A 445 14.35 -49.83 -14.77
C GLY A 445 15.43 -50.03 -13.70
N LEU A 446 15.93 -48.97 -13.03
CA LEU A 446 16.91 -49.05 -11.98
C LEU A 446 16.33 -48.75 -10.59
N GLY A 447 15.11 -48.21 -10.54
CA GLY A 447 14.42 -47.84 -9.32
C GLY A 447 14.44 -46.37 -8.99
N SER A 448 13.97 -46.03 -7.80
CA SER A 448 13.84 -44.65 -7.30
C SER A 448 14.40 -44.48 -5.90
N LYS A 449 14.87 -43.25 -5.61
CA LYS A 449 15.30 -42.85 -4.27
C LYS A 449 14.60 -41.56 -3.92
N PHE A 450 13.65 -41.63 -3.03
CA PHE A 450 13.01 -40.47 -2.43
C PHE A 450 13.79 -40.02 -1.21
N THR A 451 14.11 -38.73 -1.14
CA THR A 451 14.82 -38.15 0.00
C THR A 451 14.01 -36.97 0.53
N PHE A 452 13.80 -36.92 1.84
CA PHE A 452 13.27 -35.73 2.48
C PHE A 452 14.13 -35.31 3.68
N ILE A 453 14.10 -34.04 4.00
CA ILE A 453 14.79 -33.48 5.13
C ILE A 453 13.79 -32.77 6.03
N LEU A 454 14.02 -32.83 7.36
CA LEU A 454 13.29 -32.06 8.35
C LEU A 454 14.28 -31.35 9.27
N PRO A 455 14.03 -30.07 9.67
CA PRO A 455 14.88 -29.41 10.63
C PRO A 455 14.76 -30.10 11.99
N TRP A 456 15.86 -30.13 12.75
CA TRP A 456 15.81 -30.58 14.16
C TRP A 456 14.94 -29.63 14.97
N SER A 457 14.32 -30.16 16.02
CA SER A 457 13.70 -29.36 17.06
C SER A 457 14.76 -28.48 17.70
N ASN A 458 14.78 -27.18 17.37
CA ASN A 458 15.56 -26.24 18.15
C ASN A 458 14.94 -26.21 19.55
N SER A 459 15.68 -26.72 20.51
CA SER A 459 15.38 -26.69 21.95
C SER A 459 15.22 -25.26 22.47
#